data_19fa45b3f731441738ba183385006eae
#
_entry.id   19fa45b3f731441738ba183385006eae
#
_cell.length_a   1.000
_cell.length_b   1.000
_cell.length_c   1.000
_cell.angle_alpha   90.00
_cell.angle_beta   90.00
_cell.angle_gamma   90.00
#
_symmetry.space_group_name_H-M   'P 1'
#
loop_
_entity.id
_entity.type
_entity.pdbx_description
1 polymer ?
#
loop_
_entity_poly.entity_id
_entity_poly.type
_entity_poly.pdbx_seq_one_letter_code
_entity_poly.pdbx_strand_id
1 'polypeptide(L)'
;MGDAPGAWALVNASPDILTQLQASPMLQPARSMRDTAITGIVLVDGQVDHTTGLYMLREATRPWPLWCTDSVYTDLTRGNPILDVLSHYCCVARRRIDLEGDDFSVDGVIGLKWRALPVASKPAPYSPNRGSPVAGDNVALLITAEKERSSVLYAPGLGAVEPHVWEAMQAARCVLVDGTFWTDDEMIRLGLSGKHARDMGHLPQHGPGGMLEWLDRLPAGTRKILIHINNTNPILDEASSERAQLRQRGVEVAWDGMEISL
;
A
#
# COMPACT_ATOMS: atom_id res chain seq x y z
N MET A 1 10.41 0.44 4.24
CA MET A 1 10.90 1.79 4.57
C MET A 1 11.80 1.74 5.79
N GLY A 2 12.91 2.43 5.80
CA GLY A 2 13.87 2.43 6.91
C GLY A 2 14.70 3.69 6.89
N ASP A 3 15.20 4.07 8.06
CA ASP A 3 16.05 5.24 8.27
C ASP A 3 17.50 4.86 8.64
N ALA A 4 17.70 3.69 9.18
CA ALA A 4 19.01 3.23 9.63
C ALA A 4 19.44 1.94 8.94
N PRO A 5 20.76 1.72 8.75
CA PRO A 5 21.24 0.42 8.28
C PRO A 5 20.74 -0.69 9.18
N GLY A 6 19.85 -1.53 8.71
CA GLY A 6 19.43 -2.75 9.35
C GLY A 6 18.08 -2.76 10.06
N ALA A 7 17.23 -1.74 9.90
CA ALA A 7 15.86 -1.74 10.41
C ALA A 7 14.86 -1.23 9.34
N TRP A 8 13.92 -2.08 8.94
CA TRP A 8 12.96 -1.80 7.88
C TRP A 8 11.54 -2.15 8.30
N ALA A 9 10.57 -1.30 7.95
CA ALA A 9 9.16 -1.63 7.98
C ALA A 9 8.73 -2.16 6.62
N LEU A 10 8.06 -3.29 6.60
CA LEU A 10 7.37 -3.80 5.42
C LEU A 10 5.96 -3.23 5.39
N VAL A 11 5.56 -2.62 4.28
CA VAL A 11 4.18 -2.17 4.05
C VAL A 11 3.53 -3.12 3.08
N ASN A 12 2.46 -3.78 3.53
CA ASN A 12 1.83 -4.92 2.88
C ASN A 12 2.80 -6.10 2.63
N ALA A 13 2.26 -7.24 2.25
CA ALA A 13 3.02 -8.43 1.90
C ALA A 13 2.37 -9.11 0.68
N SER A 14 2.82 -8.74 -0.51
CA SER A 14 2.30 -9.30 -1.76
C SER A 14 2.68 -10.79 -1.91
N PRO A 15 2.00 -11.56 -2.76
CA PRO A 15 2.41 -12.91 -3.11
C PRO A 15 3.85 -13.01 -3.60
N ASP A 16 4.40 -11.95 -4.18
CA ASP A 16 5.74 -11.88 -4.76
C ASP A 16 6.84 -11.54 -3.74
N ILE A 17 6.47 -11.36 -2.46
CA ILE A 17 7.39 -10.90 -1.41
C ILE A 17 8.68 -11.73 -1.33
N LEU A 18 8.63 -13.03 -1.61
CA LEU A 18 9.82 -13.87 -1.57
C LEU A 18 10.85 -13.44 -2.62
N THR A 19 10.40 -13.20 -3.85
CA THR A 19 11.25 -12.70 -4.94
C THR A 19 11.81 -11.32 -4.61
N GLN A 20 10.97 -10.44 -4.08
CA GLN A 20 11.35 -9.09 -3.67
C GLN A 20 12.40 -9.09 -2.55
N LEU A 21 12.26 -9.98 -1.55
CA LEU A 21 13.24 -10.14 -0.49
C LEU A 21 14.57 -10.68 -1.00
N GLN A 22 14.55 -11.67 -1.91
CA GLN A 22 15.75 -12.23 -2.53
C GLN A 22 16.50 -11.20 -3.36
N ALA A 23 15.78 -10.30 -4.02
CA ALA A 23 16.36 -9.20 -4.81
C ALA A 23 16.87 -8.04 -3.93
N SER A 24 16.55 -8.02 -2.63
CA SER A 24 16.86 -6.91 -1.71
C SER A 24 17.76 -7.37 -0.55
N PRO A 25 19.09 -7.51 -0.77
CA PRO A 25 20.01 -8.01 0.28
C PRO A 25 19.98 -7.21 1.58
N MET A 26 19.65 -5.91 1.52
CA MET A 26 19.51 -5.06 2.70
C MET A 26 18.43 -5.52 3.67
N LEU A 27 17.43 -6.26 3.19
CA LEU A 27 16.35 -6.82 4.01
C LEU A 27 16.72 -8.17 4.62
N GLN A 28 17.76 -8.84 4.10
CA GLN A 28 18.26 -10.13 4.58
C GLN A 28 19.79 -10.07 4.77
N PRO A 29 20.28 -9.34 5.77
CA PRO A 29 21.72 -9.07 5.95
C PRO A 29 22.54 -10.28 6.37
N ALA A 30 21.92 -11.43 6.67
CA ALA A 30 22.56 -12.70 6.99
C ALA A 30 23.59 -12.62 8.18
N ARG A 31 23.31 -11.78 9.16
CA ARG A 31 24.14 -11.65 10.38
C ARG A 31 24.06 -12.89 11.27
N SER A 32 22.96 -13.64 11.14
CA SER A 32 22.71 -14.91 11.83
C SER A 32 21.81 -15.80 10.97
N MET A 33 21.58 -17.05 11.41
CA MET A 33 20.64 -17.96 10.76
C MET A 33 19.21 -17.39 10.82
N ARG A 34 18.50 -17.35 9.69
CA ARG A 34 17.14 -16.78 9.56
C ARG A 34 17.07 -15.30 9.94
N ASP A 35 18.15 -14.56 9.71
CA ASP A 35 18.20 -13.12 9.97
C ASP A 35 17.30 -12.34 9.02
N THR A 36 16.73 -11.25 9.53
CA THR A 36 15.99 -10.28 8.75
C THR A 36 16.19 -8.88 9.30
N ALA A 37 16.25 -7.91 8.42
CA ALA A 37 16.24 -6.49 8.79
C ALA A 37 14.82 -5.93 8.93
N ILE A 38 13.79 -6.71 8.56
CA ILE A 38 12.39 -6.30 8.74
C ILE A 38 12.06 -6.40 10.23
N THR A 39 11.63 -5.28 10.81
CA THR A 39 11.31 -5.18 12.24
C THR A 39 9.81 -5.16 12.51
N GLY A 40 9.01 -4.84 11.51
CA GLY A 40 7.56 -4.81 11.62
C GLY A 40 6.86 -4.78 10.27
N ILE A 41 5.59 -5.13 10.27
CA ILE A 41 4.73 -5.17 9.09
C ILE A 41 3.54 -4.25 9.33
N VAL A 42 3.22 -3.40 8.35
CA VAL A 42 2.07 -2.50 8.38
C VAL A 42 1.13 -2.89 7.25
N LEU A 43 -0.11 -3.21 7.56
CA LEU A 43 -1.13 -3.54 6.55
C LEU A 43 -2.12 -2.39 6.40
N VAL A 44 -2.41 -2.03 5.17
CA VAL A 44 -3.35 -0.95 4.84
C VAL A 44 -4.78 -1.44 4.62
N ASP A 45 -4.94 -2.71 4.32
CA ASP A 45 -6.21 -3.40 4.12
C ASP A 45 -6.04 -4.92 4.26
N GLY A 46 -7.14 -5.67 4.06
CA GLY A 46 -7.16 -7.13 4.14
C GLY A 46 -7.11 -7.84 2.79
N GLN A 47 -6.80 -7.19 1.67
CA GLN A 47 -6.82 -7.81 0.34
C GLN A 47 -5.78 -8.93 0.20
N VAL A 48 -6.10 -9.95 -0.61
CA VAL A 48 -5.21 -11.13 -0.76
C VAL A 48 -3.85 -10.79 -1.34
N ASP A 49 -3.80 -9.86 -2.28
CA ASP A 49 -2.58 -9.37 -2.92
C ASP A 49 -1.71 -8.52 -1.98
N HIS A 50 -2.27 -8.03 -0.88
CA HIS A 50 -1.56 -7.28 0.16
C HIS A 50 -1.16 -8.15 1.38
N THR A 51 -1.70 -9.37 1.50
CA THR A 51 -1.56 -10.15 2.74
C THR A 51 -1.06 -11.58 2.54
N THR A 52 -1.22 -12.18 1.35
CA THR A 52 -0.83 -13.58 1.11
C THR A 52 0.66 -13.84 1.34
N GLY A 53 1.50 -12.86 1.07
CA GLY A 53 2.94 -12.94 1.32
C GLY A 53 3.33 -13.16 2.78
N LEU A 54 2.43 -12.91 3.74
CA LEU A 54 2.67 -13.24 5.14
C LEU A 54 2.99 -14.72 5.36
N TYR A 55 2.43 -15.62 4.54
CA TYR A 55 2.79 -17.05 4.59
C TYR A 55 4.27 -17.30 4.25
N MET A 56 4.88 -16.47 3.44
CA MET A 56 6.30 -16.58 3.09
C MET A 56 7.21 -16.16 4.27
N LEU A 57 6.67 -15.41 5.21
CA LEU A 57 7.37 -14.93 6.40
C LEU A 57 7.21 -15.85 7.63
N ARG A 58 6.54 -17.01 7.49
CA ARG A 58 6.18 -17.95 8.57
C ARG A 58 7.37 -18.54 9.33
N GLU A 59 8.56 -18.48 8.75
CA GLU A 59 9.79 -19.07 9.35
C GLU A 59 10.53 -18.10 10.29
N ALA A 60 9.91 -16.98 10.64
CA ALA A 60 10.49 -16.06 11.60
C ALA A 60 10.70 -16.74 12.97
N THR A 61 11.77 -16.35 13.66
CA THR A 61 12.14 -16.90 14.97
C THR A 61 11.42 -16.22 16.14
N ARG A 62 10.64 -15.18 15.86
CA ARG A 62 9.84 -14.42 16.82
C ARG A 62 8.51 -14.00 16.18
N PRO A 63 7.48 -13.70 16.97
CA PRO A 63 6.23 -13.15 16.45
C PRO A 63 6.49 -11.86 15.66
N TRP A 64 5.84 -11.73 14.48
CA TRP A 64 5.90 -10.51 13.70
C TRP A 64 5.11 -9.40 14.38
N PRO A 65 5.73 -8.25 14.71
CA PRO A 65 4.95 -7.05 15.03
C PRO A 65 4.14 -6.65 13.80
N LEU A 66 2.80 -6.63 13.93
CA LEU A 66 1.87 -6.39 12.83
C LEU A 66 0.94 -5.24 13.17
N TRP A 67 1.12 -4.11 12.49
CA TRP A 67 0.23 -2.95 12.59
C TRP A 67 -0.92 -3.10 11.60
N CYS A 68 -2.14 -3.05 12.09
CA CYS A 68 -3.36 -3.03 11.29
C CYS A 68 -4.53 -2.44 12.11
N THR A 69 -5.57 -2.00 11.41
CA THR A 69 -6.84 -1.58 12.02
C THR A 69 -7.61 -2.78 12.60
N ASP A 70 -8.68 -2.51 13.36
CA ASP A 70 -9.57 -3.56 13.87
C ASP A 70 -10.30 -4.28 12.73
N SER A 71 -10.69 -3.55 11.67
CA SER A 71 -11.33 -4.12 10.48
C SER A 71 -10.41 -5.09 9.76
N VAL A 72 -9.18 -4.67 9.45
CA VAL A 72 -8.18 -5.51 8.78
C VAL A 72 -7.86 -6.75 9.63
N TYR A 73 -7.72 -6.60 10.94
CA TYR A 73 -7.52 -7.76 11.83
C TYR A 73 -8.69 -8.74 11.77
N THR A 74 -9.91 -8.23 11.72
CA THR A 74 -11.13 -9.05 11.61
C THR A 74 -11.18 -9.79 10.27
N ASP A 75 -10.81 -9.11 9.18
CA ASP A 75 -10.71 -9.71 7.85
C ASP A 75 -9.74 -10.90 7.84
N LEU A 76 -8.60 -10.76 8.51
CA LEU A 76 -7.52 -11.75 8.52
C LEU A 76 -7.64 -12.83 9.61
N THR A 77 -8.69 -12.77 10.42
CA THR A 77 -9.03 -13.80 11.42
C THR A 77 -10.37 -14.47 11.17
N ARG A 78 -11.31 -13.79 10.49
CA ARG A 78 -12.67 -14.33 10.23
C ARG A 78 -12.98 -14.54 8.76
N GLY A 79 -12.56 -13.60 7.91
CA GLY A 79 -12.83 -13.66 6.47
C GLY A 79 -11.83 -14.57 5.74
N ASN A 80 -10.56 -14.27 5.89
CA ASN A 80 -9.42 -15.06 5.43
C ASN A 80 -8.49 -15.31 6.62
N PRO A 81 -8.59 -16.45 7.34
CA PRO A 81 -7.95 -16.65 8.64
C PRO A 81 -6.44 -16.90 8.55
N ILE A 82 -5.72 -16.08 7.79
CA ILE A 82 -4.27 -16.18 7.60
C ILE A 82 -3.50 -16.04 8.92
N LEU A 83 -3.99 -15.19 9.84
CA LEU A 83 -3.33 -15.00 11.13
C LEU A 83 -3.48 -16.21 12.05
N ASP A 84 -4.61 -16.91 11.95
CA ASP A 84 -4.84 -18.17 12.70
C ASP A 84 -3.88 -19.26 12.19
N VAL A 85 -3.70 -19.36 10.86
CA VAL A 85 -2.72 -20.28 10.28
C VAL A 85 -1.30 -19.94 10.75
N LEU A 86 -0.91 -18.66 10.72
CA LEU A 86 0.42 -18.21 11.17
C LEU A 86 0.66 -18.46 12.67
N SER A 87 -0.39 -18.56 13.49
CA SER A 87 -0.26 -18.89 14.90
C SER A 87 0.38 -20.27 15.16
N HIS A 88 0.32 -21.18 14.18
CA HIS A 88 0.97 -22.49 14.22
C HIS A 88 2.46 -22.46 13.84
N TYR A 89 3.00 -21.30 13.43
CA TYR A 89 4.37 -21.11 12.97
C TYR A 89 5.09 -20.03 13.79
N CYS A 90 5.10 -18.80 13.29
CA CYS A 90 5.83 -17.70 13.94
C CYS A 90 4.95 -16.80 14.82
N CYS A 91 3.62 -16.91 14.73
CA CYS A 91 2.65 -15.99 15.32
C CYS A 91 2.81 -14.53 14.81
N VAL A 92 1.86 -13.70 15.24
CA VAL A 92 1.92 -12.24 15.06
C VAL A 92 1.69 -11.55 16.40
N ALA A 93 2.40 -10.47 16.65
CA ALA A 93 2.19 -9.58 17.79
C ALA A 93 1.43 -8.35 17.27
N ARG A 94 0.10 -8.39 17.37
CA ARG A 94 -0.74 -7.31 16.87
C ARG A 94 -0.40 -5.98 17.53
N ARG A 95 -0.30 -4.95 16.71
CA ARG A 95 -0.23 -3.52 17.06
C ARG A 95 -1.43 -2.83 16.42
N ARG A 96 -2.39 -2.40 17.23
CA ARG A 96 -3.59 -1.73 16.73
C ARG A 96 -3.23 -0.35 16.14
N ILE A 97 -3.70 -0.10 14.92
CA ILE A 97 -3.72 1.26 14.35
C ILE A 97 -5.03 1.91 14.80
N ASP A 98 -4.92 3.05 15.48
CA ASP A 98 -6.04 3.87 15.89
C ASP A 98 -6.21 5.03 14.90
N LEU A 99 -7.37 5.14 14.27
CA LEU A 99 -7.64 6.18 13.26
C LEU A 99 -7.95 7.55 13.88
N GLU A 100 -8.37 7.57 15.14
CA GLU A 100 -8.65 8.79 15.91
C GLU A 100 -7.48 9.16 16.84
N GLY A 101 -6.45 8.29 16.87
CA GLY A 101 -5.30 8.44 17.74
C GLY A 101 -4.18 9.30 17.15
N ASP A 102 -3.10 9.38 17.92
CA ASP A 102 -1.86 10.02 17.48
C ASP A 102 -1.12 9.19 16.43
N ASP A 103 -0.12 9.81 15.81
CA ASP A 103 0.83 9.11 14.93
C ASP A 103 1.48 7.93 15.67
N PHE A 104 1.66 6.82 14.97
CA PHE A 104 2.36 5.65 15.52
C PHE A 104 3.78 5.53 14.99
N SER A 105 4.57 4.68 15.63
CA SER A 105 5.93 4.33 15.20
C SER A 105 6.03 2.83 15.00
N VAL A 106 6.84 2.41 14.04
CA VAL A 106 7.16 1.00 13.82
C VAL A 106 8.44 0.67 14.59
N ASP A 107 8.39 -0.40 15.38
CA ASP A 107 9.49 -0.81 16.24
C ASP A 107 10.82 -0.94 15.47
N GLY A 108 11.88 -0.29 15.94
CA GLY A 108 13.21 -0.31 15.32
C GLY A 108 13.41 0.61 14.12
N VAL A 109 12.36 1.18 13.55
CA VAL A 109 12.45 2.19 12.48
C VAL A 109 12.41 3.57 13.13
N ILE A 110 13.59 4.17 13.32
CA ILE A 110 13.75 5.44 14.04
C ILE A 110 13.54 6.61 13.08
N GLY A 111 12.96 7.71 13.57
CA GLY A 111 12.83 8.96 12.81
C GLY A 111 11.65 9.00 11.84
N LEU A 112 10.85 7.94 11.76
CA LEU A 112 9.64 7.92 10.97
C LEU A 112 8.39 7.92 11.87
N LYS A 113 7.45 8.81 11.57
CA LYS A 113 6.10 8.85 12.13
C LYS A 113 5.09 8.41 11.09
N TRP A 114 4.13 7.65 11.51
CA TRP A 114 3.14 7.01 10.65
C TRP A 114 1.74 7.43 11.07
N ARG A 115 0.96 7.91 10.13
CA ARG A 115 -0.46 8.22 10.31
C ARG A 115 -1.28 7.42 9.32
N ALA A 116 -2.29 6.70 9.80
CA ALA A 116 -3.26 6.05 8.95
C ALA A 116 -4.44 6.99 8.69
N LEU A 117 -4.81 7.13 7.44
CA LEU A 117 -5.95 7.93 6.98
C LEU A 117 -6.99 6.98 6.40
N PRO A 118 -8.23 6.94 6.89
CA PRO A 118 -9.27 6.12 6.28
C PRO A 118 -9.50 6.58 4.84
N VAL A 119 -9.70 5.64 3.93
CA VAL A 119 -9.95 5.95 2.52
C VAL A 119 -11.19 5.24 2.01
N ALA A 120 -11.92 5.93 1.12
CA ALA A 120 -13.05 5.36 0.42
C ALA A 120 -12.55 4.33 -0.61
N SER A 121 -12.72 3.06 -0.30
CA SER A 121 -12.44 1.93 -1.18
C SER A 121 -13.34 0.75 -0.78
N LYS A 122 -13.19 -0.40 -1.44
CA LYS A 122 -13.97 -1.61 -1.15
C LYS A 122 -13.18 -2.51 -0.20
N PRO A 123 -13.78 -3.00 0.91
CA PRO A 123 -13.19 -4.07 1.71
C PRO A 123 -12.94 -5.33 0.87
N ALA A 124 -12.10 -6.22 1.35
CA ALA A 124 -11.85 -7.51 0.70
C ALA A 124 -13.17 -8.28 0.45
N PRO A 125 -13.26 -9.11 -0.61
CA PRO A 125 -14.48 -9.85 -0.93
C PRO A 125 -15.01 -10.73 0.21
N TYR A 126 -14.14 -11.22 1.07
CA TYR A 126 -14.43 -12.04 2.24
C TYR A 126 -14.59 -11.25 3.53
N SER A 127 -14.43 -9.92 3.49
CA SER A 127 -14.59 -9.08 4.67
C SER A 127 -16.01 -9.15 5.21
N PRO A 128 -16.22 -9.28 6.53
CA PRO A 128 -17.53 -9.11 7.15
C PRO A 128 -18.17 -7.75 6.81
N ASN A 129 -17.36 -6.74 6.51
CA ASN A 129 -17.81 -5.38 6.17
C ASN A 129 -18.08 -5.18 4.66
N ARG A 130 -17.95 -6.23 3.83
CA ARG A 130 -18.08 -6.10 2.36
C ARG A 130 -19.37 -5.43 1.91
N GLY A 131 -20.47 -5.72 2.59
CA GLY A 131 -21.81 -5.14 2.30
C GLY A 131 -22.07 -3.77 2.93
N SER A 132 -21.27 -3.37 3.91
CA SER A 132 -21.39 -2.11 4.63
C SER A 132 -20.01 -1.65 5.09
N PRO A 133 -19.22 -1.04 4.17
CA PRO A 133 -17.87 -0.58 4.45
C PRO A 133 -17.82 0.39 5.63
N VAL A 134 -16.78 0.27 6.44
CA VAL A 134 -16.55 1.13 7.61
C VAL A 134 -15.16 1.77 7.53
N ALA A 135 -14.96 2.85 8.28
CA ALA A 135 -13.65 3.47 8.42
C ALA A 135 -12.63 2.44 8.95
N GLY A 136 -11.48 2.34 8.27
CA GLY A 136 -10.44 1.38 8.64
C GLY A 136 -10.45 0.05 7.89
N ASP A 137 -11.44 -0.21 7.04
CA ASP A 137 -11.35 -1.34 6.10
C ASP A 137 -10.20 -1.17 5.11
N ASN A 138 -9.97 0.07 4.72
CA ASN A 138 -8.85 0.50 3.87
C ASN A 138 -8.28 1.80 4.43
N VAL A 139 -6.96 1.93 4.45
CA VAL A 139 -6.28 3.15 4.90
C VAL A 139 -5.16 3.53 3.93
N ALA A 140 -4.91 4.82 3.80
CA ALA A 140 -3.65 5.33 3.30
C ALA A 140 -2.68 5.56 4.47
N LEU A 141 -1.39 5.60 4.20
CA LEU A 141 -0.36 5.91 5.18
C LEU A 141 0.35 7.20 4.82
N LEU A 142 0.28 8.19 5.68
CA LEU A 142 1.16 9.35 5.64
C LEU A 142 2.37 9.05 6.52
N ILE A 143 3.54 8.96 5.91
CA ILE A 143 4.79 8.60 6.57
C ILE A 143 5.71 9.79 6.54
N THR A 144 6.05 10.33 7.71
CA THR A 144 6.84 11.56 7.86
C THR A 144 8.22 11.25 8.43
N ALA A 145 9.26 11.67 7.74
CA ALA A 145 10.62 11.73 8.24
C ALA A 145 10.77 12.98 9.13
N GLU A 146 10.93 12.77 10.45
CA GLU A 146 10.87 13.85 11.44
C GLU A 146 11.99 14.87 11.25
N LYS A 147 13.20 14.39 10.90
CA LYS A 147 14.38 15.22 10.72
C LYS A 147 14.31 16.08 9.46
N GLU A 148 13.93 15.48 8.35
CA GLU A 148 13.83 16.13 7.04
C GLU A 148 12.56 16.95 6.89
N ARG A 149 11.58 16.76 7.77
CA ARG A 149 10.23 17.33 7.69
C ARG A 149 9.58 17.04 6.34
N SER A 150 9.84 15.87 5.81
CA SER A 150 9.37 15.40 4.51
C SER A 150 8.46 14.20 4.68
N SER A 151 7.42 14.07 3.86
CA SER A 151 6.49 12.97 3.97
C SER A 151 6.21 12.29 2.64
N VAL A 152 5.85 11.01 2.74
CA VAL A 152 5.32 10.18 1.65
C VAL A 152 3.88 9.84 1.99
N LEU A 153 2.99 9.97 1.02
CA LEU A 153 1.67 9.36 1.08
C LEU A 153 1.68 8.06 0.28
N TYR A 154 1.24 6.96 0.91
CA TYR A 154 1.06 5.64 0.31
C TYR A 154 -0.42 5.26 0.33
N ALA A 155 -1.06 5.17 -0.83
CA ALA A 155 -2.48 4.89 -0.98
C ALA A 155 -2.73 3.95 -2.18
N PRO A 156 -2.51 2.62 -2.02
CA PRO A 156 -2.58 1.66 -3.13
C PRO A 156 -4.01 1.37 -3.60
N GLY A 157 -5.01 1.53 -2.72
CA GLY A 157 -6.43 1.34 -3.03
C GLY A 157 -7.21 2.59 -2.69
N LEU A 158 -7.61 3.38 -3.69
CA LEU A 158 -8.26 4.67 -3.51
C LEU A 158 -9.44 4.82 -4.47
N GLY A 159 -10.66 4.72 -3.96
CA GLY A 159 -11.89 4.87 -4.75
C GLY A 159 -12.33 6.31 -4.95
N ALA A 160 -11.91 7.22 -4.07
CA ALA A 160 -12.16 8.65 -4.15
C ALA A 160 -11.09 9.44 -3.39
N VAL A 161 -10.81 10.65 -3.84
CA VAL A 161 -9.92 11.57 -3.13
C VAL A 161 -10.78 12.44 -2.21
N GLU A 162 -10.88 12.03 -0.94
CA GLU A 162 -11.61 12.76 0.10
C GLU A 162 -10.79 13.96 0.60
N PRO A 163 -11.41 14.98 1.23
CA PRO A 163 -10.71 16.21 1.62
C PRO A 163 -9.45 15.98 2.45
N HIS A 164 -9.49 15.10 3.45
CA HIS A 164 -8.33 14.79 4.32
C HIS A 164 -7.21 14.04 3.57
N VAL A 165 -7.57 13.20 2.59
CA VAL A 165 -6.60 12.55 1.70
C VAL A 165 -5.96 13.59 0.78
N TRP A 166 -6.77 14.51 0.24
CA TRP A 166 -6.26 15.59 -0.60
C TRP A 166 -5.28 16.50 0.15
N GLU A 167 -5.59 16.87 1.38
CA GLU A 167 -4.68 17.65 2.24
C GLU A 167 -3.35 16.90 2.45
N ALA A 168 -3.40 15.59 2.70
CA ALA A 168 -2.20 14.77 2.84
C ALA A 168 -1.40 14.67 1.53
N MET A 169 -2.09 14.54 0.37
CA MET A 169 -1.43 14.56 -0.94
C MET A 169 -0.69 15.87 -1.20
N GLN A 170 -1.31 17.00 -0.87
CA GLN A 170 -0.70 18.34 -1.05
C GLN A 170 0.50 18.57 -0.13
N ALA A 171 0.47 18.02 1.08
CA ALA A 171 1.54 18.14 2.06
C ALA A 171 2.72 17.19 1.78
N ALA A 172 2.49 16.11 1.05
CA ALA A 172 3.50 15.09 0.79
C ALA A 172 4.50 15.54 -0.29
N ARG A 173 5.78 15.25 -0.07
CA ARG A 173 6.85 15.41 -1.08
C ARG A 173 6.77 14.33 -2.17
N CYS A 174 6.26 13.16 -1.82
CA CYS A 174 6.06 12.06 -2.74
C CYS A 174 4.70 11.41 -2.47
N VAL A 175 3.94 11.13 -3.52
CA VAL A 175 2.69 10.37 -3.46
C VAL A 175 2.82 9.08 -4.25
N LEU A 176 2.56 7.95 -3.59
CA LEU A 176 2.40 6.64 -4.21
C LEU A 176 0.91 6.30 -4.16
N VAL A 177 0.23 6.42 -5.28
CA VAL A 177 -1.22 6.33 -5.34
C VAL A 177 -1.68 5.25 -6.30
N ASP A 178 -2.94 4.85 -6.13
CA ASP A 178 -3.63 3.83 -6.89
C ASP A 178 -3.50 4.03 -8.40
N GLY A 179 -2.93 3.04 -9.06
CA GLY A 179 -2.72 2.96 -10.51
C GLY A 179 -3.47 1.81 -11.16
N THR A 180 -4.48 1.21 -10.50
CA THR A 180 -5.09 -0.06 -10.89
C THR A 180 -5.64 -0.03 -12.31
N PHE A 181 -6.47 0.93 -12.67
CA PHE A 181 -7.12 0.99 -13.97
C PHE A 181 -6.88 2.32 -14.70
N TRP A 182 -6.66 2.23 -16.00
CA TRP A 182 -6.55 3.43 -16.84
C TRP A 182 -7.90 4.14 -17.02
N THR A 183 -8.95 3.39 -17.43
CA THR A 183 -10.31 3.91 -17.56
C THR A 183 -11.29 3.18 -16.68
N ASP A 184 -12.42 3.82 -16.37
CA ASP A 184 -13.45 3.25 -15.48
C ASP A 184 -14.06 1.96 -16.04
N ASP A 185 -14.20 1.88 -17.36
CA ASP A 185 -14.81 0.76 -18.08
C ASP A 185 -13.82 -0.29 -18.61
N GLU A 186 -12.54 -0.22 -18.20
CA GLU A 186 -11.45 -1.06 -18.72
C GLU A 186 -11.80 -2.54 -18.73
N MET A 187 -12.25 -3.07 -17.59
CA MET A 187 -12.59 -4.49 -17.45
C MET A 187 -13.81 -4.89 -18.30
N ILE A 188 -14.76 -3.97 -18.48
CA ILE A 188 -15.95 -4.20 -19.30
C ILE A 188 -15.57 -4.27 -20.78
N ARG A 189 -14.76 -3.33 -21.26
CA ARG A 189 -14.29 -3.30 -22.65
C ARG A 189 -13.47 -4.52 -23.04
N LEU A 190 -12.72 -5.08 -22.06
CA LEU A 190 -11.93 -6.30 -22.26
C LEU A 190 -12.74 -7.59 -22.11
N GLY A 191 -14.03 -7.49 -21.73
CA GLY A 191 -14.88 -8.66 -21.51
C GLY A 191 -14.49 -9.52 -20.30
N LEU A 192 -13.75 -8.96 -19.35
CA LEU A 192 -13.23 -9.66 -18.17
C LEU A 192 -14.12 -9.52 -16.93
N SER A 193 -14.90 -8.45 -16.84
CA SER A 193 -15.84 -8.19 -15.76
C SER A 193 -16.97 -7.28 -16.23
N GLY A 194 -18.14 -7.37 -15.58
CA GLY A 194 -19.23 -6.41 -15.76
C GLY A 194 -19.18 -5.19 -14.83
N LYS A 195 -18.06 -4.98 -14.12
CA LYS A 195 -17.90 -3.91 -13.13
C LYS A 195 -17.01 -2.79 -13.64
N HIS A 196 -17.36 -1.56 -13.27
CA HIS A 196 -16.51 -0.40 -13.42
C HIS A 196 -15.37 -0.41 -12.36
N ALA A 197 -14.28 0.33 -12.61
CA ALA A 197 -13.18 0.50 -11.65
C ALA A 197 -13.69 1.02 -10.29
N ARG A 198 -14.58 1.99 -10.31
CA ARG A 198 -15.22 2.58 -9.12
C ARG A 198 -16.06 1.56 -8.35
N ASP A 199 -16.71 0.62 -9.03
CA ASP A 199 -17.45 -0.49 -8.39
C ASP A 199 -16.51 -1.45 -7.67
N MET A 200 -15.26 -1.51 -8.07
CA MET A 200 -14.22 -2.33 -7.46
C MET A 200 -13.44 -1.60 -6.36
N GLY A 201 -13.67 -0.30 -6.18
CA GLY A 201 -13.04 0.52 -5.14
C GLY A 201 -11.80 1.28 -5.61
N HIS A 202 -11.62 1.45 -6.93
CA HIS A 202 -10.48 2.11 -7.53
C HIS A 202 -10.89 3.34 -8.34
N LEU A 203 -10.20 4.46 -8.13
CA LEU A 203 -10.35 5.64 -8.94
C LEU A 203 -9.58 5.43 -10.26
N PRO A 204 -10.26 5.49 -11.45
CA PRO A 204 -9.54 5.36 -12.71
C PRO A 204 -8.55 6.51 -12.89
N GLN A 205 -7.48 6.28 -13.63
CA GLN A 205 -6.47 7.31 -13.85
C GLN A 205 -6.96 8.39 -14.81
N HIS A 206 -7.59 7.99 -15.90
CA HIS A 206 -8.06 8.86 -16.97
C HIS A 206 -9.58 9.04 -16.94
N GLY A 207 -10.05 10.18 -17.45
CA GLY A 207 -11.47 10.56 -17.50
C GLY A 207 -11.85 11.56 -16.41
N PRO A 208 -13.10 12.08 -16.47
CA PRO A 208 -13.56 13.11 -15.55
C PRO A 208 -13.45 12.71 -14.08
N GLY A 209 -12.79 13.55 -13.28
CA GLY A 209 -12.52 13.29 -11.89
C GLY A 209 -11.57 12.12 -11.62
N GLY A 210 -10.78 11.71 -12.62
CA GLY A 210 -9.79 10.66 -12.51
C GLY A 210 -8.54 11.09 -11.74
N MET A 211 -7.69 10.13 -11.38
CA MET A 211 -6.49 10.35 -10.57
C MET A 211 -5.55 11.39 -11.20
N LEU A 212 -5.40 11.40 -12.53
CA LEU A 212 -4.51 12.35 -13.22
C LEU A 212 -4.94 13.81 -13.02
N GLU A 213 -6.23 14.11 -12.94
CA GLU A 213 -6.71 15.46 -12.65
C GLU A 213 -6.30 15.92 -11.23
N TRP A 214 -6.26 15.01 -10.27
CA TRP A 214 -5.79 15.30 -8.91
C TRP A 214 -4.28 15.48 -8.88
N LEU A 215 -3.52 14.61 -9.55
CA LEU A 215 -2.07 14.68 -9.63
C LEU A 215 -1.56 15.96 -10.34
N ASP A 216 -2.29 16.46 -11.33
CA ASP A 216 -1.96 17.71 -12.03
C ASP A 216 -2.09 18.95 -11.14
N ARG A 217 -2.90 18.88 -10.09
CA ARG A 217 -3.14 19.98 -9.16
C ARG A 217 -2.15 20.02 -7.97
N LEU A 218 -1.30 18.99 -7.86
CA LEU A 218 -0.28 18.95 -6.81
C LEU A 218 0.83 19.98 -7.04
N PRO A 219 1.52 20.42 -5.98
CA PRO A 219 2.68 21.29 -6.11
C PRO A 219 3.72 20.73 -7.10
N ALA A 220 4.36 21.59 -7.86
CA ALA A 220 5.32 21.19 -8.90
C ALA A 220 6.51 20.35 -8.38
N GLY A 221 6.85 20.46 -7.10
CA GLY A 221 7.92 19.68 -6.45
C GLY A 221 7.47 18.31 -5.94
N THR A 222 6.18 17.95 -6.03
CA THR A 222 5.68 16.66 -5.57
C THR A 222 6.01 15.58 -6.58
N ARG A 223 6.73 14.54 -6.13
CA ARG A 223 6.97 13.33 -6.92
C ARG A 223 5.69 12.49 -6.96
N LYS A 224 5.26 12.09 -8.15
CA LYS A 224 3.97 11.42 -8.40
C LYS A 224 4.22 10.04 -8.98
N ILE A 225 3.83 8.99 -8.26
CA ILE A 225 4.10 7.60 -8.62
C ILE A 225 2.82 6.80 -8.57
N LEU A 226 2.49 6.11 -9.67
CA LEU A 226 1.39 5.14 -9.72
C LEU A 226 1.92 3.77 -9.27
N ILE A 227 1.17 3.15 -8.37
CA ILE A 227 1.42 1.82 -7.81
C ILE A 227 0.18 0.94 -7.96
N HIS A 228 0.23 -0.34 -7.58
CA HIS A 228 -0.94 -1.23 -7.58
C HIS A 228 -1.61 -1.31 -8.96
N ILE A 229 -0.83 -1.65 -9.98
CA ILE A 229 -1.26 -1.59 -11.38
C ILE A 229 -1.81 -2.95 -11.80
N ASN A 230 -3.06 -2.98 -12.29
CA ASN A 230 -3.65 -4.20 -12.81
C ASN A 230 -2.98 -4.62 -14.12
N ASN A 231 -2.89 -5.94 -14.35
CA ASN A 231 -2.27 -6.51 -15.54
C ASN A 231 -2.99 -6.16 -16.87
N THR A 232 -4.19 -5.60 -16.79
CA THR A 232 -4.94 -5.09 -17.95
C THR A 232 -4.61 -3.64 -18.31
N ASN A 233 -3.95 -2.92 -17.40
CA ASN A 233 -3.70 -1.50 -17.56
C ASN A 233 -2.65 -1.25 -18.65
N PRO A 234 -2.97 -0.46 -19.68
CA PRO A 234 -2.05 -0.20 -20.80
C PRO A 234 -0.75 0.51 -20.41
N ILE A 235 -0.69 1.14 -19.21
CA ILE A 235 0.55 1.80 -18.75
C ILE A 235 1.69 0.83 -18.46
N LEU A 236 1.43 -0.47 -18.37
CA LEU A 236 2.47 -1.50 -18.23
C LEU A 236 3.31 -1.64 -19.50
N ASP A 237 2.74 -1.34 -20.67
CA ASP A 237 3.51 -1.23 -21.91
C ASP A 237 4.19 0.15 -21.98
N GLU A 238 5.51 0.15 -21.92
CA GLU A 238 6.31 1.38 -21.98
C GLU A 238 6.16 2.14 -23.30
N ALA A 239 5.75 1.47 -24.37
CA ALA A 239 5.52 2.06 -25.69
C ALA A 239 4.10 2.58 -25.87
N SER A 240 3.19 2.35 -24.93
CA SER A 240 1.79 2.78 -25.01
C SER A 240 1.63 4.30 -25.04
N SER A 241 0.54 4.77 -25.68
CA SER A 241 0.17 6.18 -25.66
C SER A 241 -0.18 6.68 -24.24
N GLU A 242 -0.70 5.81 -23.42
CA GLU A 242 -1.05 6.03 -22.02
C GLU A 242 0.22 6.27 -21.18
N ARG A 243 1.25 5.46 -21.40
CA ARG A 243 2.55 5.66 -20.75
C ARG A 243 3.22 6.96 -21.19
N ALA A 244 3.06 7.33 -22.46
CA ALA A 244 3.55 8.62 -22.98
C ALA A 244 2.83 9.81 -22.33
N GLN A 245 1.52 9.72 -22.08
CA GLN A 245 0.75 10.74 -21.36
C GLN A 245 1.24 10.91 -19.92
N LEU A 246 1.56 9.82 -19.20
CA LEU A 246 2.12 9.89 -17.85
C LEU A 246 3.45 10.64 -17.84
N ARG A 247 4.36 10.31 -18.78
CA ARG A 247 5.65 11.01 -18.90
C ARG A 247 5.49 12.51 -19.13
N GLN A 248 4.54 12.92 -19.97
CA GLN A 248 4.26 14.34 -20.23
C GLN A 248 3.77 15.10 -18.99
N ARG A 249 3.08 14.41 -18.06
CA ARG A 249 2.56 14.96 -16.79
C ARG A 249 3.57 14.83 -15.63
N GLY A 250 4.74 14.25 -15.88
CA GLY A 250 5.72 13.98 -14.83
C GLY A 250 5.21 12.97 -13.79
N VAL A 251 4.40 11.99 -14.24
CA VAL A 251 3.90 10.88 -13.43
C VAL A 251 4.71 9.63 -13.74
N GLU A 252 5.28 9.02 -12.70
CA GLU A 252 6.06 7.80 -12.80
C GLU A 252 5.14 6.56 -12.59
N VAL A 253 5.60 5.42 -13.08
CA VAL A 253 5.01 4.11 -12.80
C VAL A 253 6.03 3.33 -12.00
N ALA A 254 5.65 2.81 -10.84
CA ALA A 254 6.54 2.03 -9.99
C ALA A 254 6.97 0.72 -10.64
N TRP A 255 8.12 0.24 -10.23
CA TRP A 255 8.65 -1.10 -10.59
C TRP A 255 9.31 -1.73 -9.36
N ASP A 256 9.47 -3.05 -9.38
CA ASP A 256 10.15 -3.78 -8.32
C ASP A 256 11.62 -3.34 -8.19
N GLY A 257 12.03 -3.00 -6.98
CA GLY A 257 13.36 -2.46 -6.71
C GLY A 257 13.49 -0.94 -6.88
N MET A 258 12.39 -0.20 -7.14
CA MET A 258 12.41 1.26 -7.18
C MET A 258 12.80 1.84 -5.81
N GLU A 259 13.88 2.62 -5.77
CA GLU A 259 14.30 3.33 -4.57
C GLU A 259 13.76 4.77 -4.57
N ILE A 260 13.22 5.19 -3.42
CA ILE A 260 12.69 6.52 -3.21
C ILE A 260 13.37 7.14 -2.00
N SER A 261 14.17 8.17 -2.26
CA SER A 261 14.77 9.02 -1.21
C SER A 261 14.01 10.34 -1.12
N LEU A 262 13.83 10.85 0.10
CA LEU A 262 13.07 12.07 0.40
C LEU A 262 13.97 13.18 0.93
#